data_5a1124d88eadfea1271d1f9a792fb409
#
_entry.id   5a1124d88eadfea1271d1f9a792fb409
#
_cell.length_a   1.000
_cell.length_b   1.000
_cell.length_c   1.000
_cell.angle_alpha   90.00
_cell.angle_beta   90.00
_cell.angle_gamma   90.00
#
_symmetry.space_group_name_H-M   'P 1'
#
loop_
_entity.id
_entity.type
_entity.pdbx_description
1 polymer ?
#
loop_
_entity_poly.entity_id
_entity_poly.type
_entity_poly.pdbx_seq_one_letter_code
_entity_poly.pdbx_strand_id
1 'polypeptide(L)'
;MPERGFSYHNDAKLDMRMDQTQSLSAYEVVNQWSYEALVRIFFRYGEEKFSKQIARRIEAHREQQPIETTLELVDVIKEGIPAKARRKGGHPAKRVFQAIRIAVNDELSAFEDSVEQAIECVKVGGRISVITFHSLEDRLCKQIFQEFEKGPDVPRGLPLSLIHI
;
A
#
# COMPACT_ATOMS: atom_id res chain seq x y z
N MET A 1 2.26 20.82 0.54
CA MET A 1 1.82 21.32 -0.77
C MET A 1 0.45 20.72 -1.12
N PRO A 2 -0.63 21.43 -0.77
CA PRO A 2 -1.98 20.90 -0.96
C PRO A 2 -2.34 20.69 -2.45
N GLU A 3 -1.86 21.56 -3.33
CA GLU A 3 -2.14 21.48 -4.77
C GLU A 3 -1.54 20.28 -5.49
N ARG A 4 -0.64 19.52 -4.85
CA ARG A 4 -0.02 18.32 -5.43
C ARG A 4 -0.75 17.01 -5.08
N GLY A 5 -1.90 17.10 -4.41
CA GLY A 5 -2.76 15.96 -4.13
C GLY A 5 -2.30 15.03 -3.00
N PHE A 6 -1.36 15.44 -2.15
CA PHE A 6 -0.93 14.65 -0.99
C PHE A 6 -1.91 14.72 0.17
N SER A 7 -2.71 15.78 0.24
CA SER A 7 -3.63 16.02 1.35
C SER A 7 -5.04 15.52 1.05
N TYR A 8 -5.62 14.81 1.99
CA TYR A 8 -7.04 14.40 1.95
C TYR A 8 -7.97 15.46 2.57
N HIS A 9 -7.44 16.58 3.02
CA HIS A 9 -8.21 17.70 3.56
C HIS A 9 -8.50 18.79 2.53
N ASN A 10 -7.67 18.90 1.49
CA ASN A 10 -7.78 19.94 0.48
C ASN A 10 -8.07 19.32 -0.88
N ASP A 11 -8.94 19.96 -1.65
CA ASP A 11 -9.25 19.50 -2.99
C ASP A 11 -8.14 19.86 -3.96
N ALA A 12 -7.64 18.87 -4.68
CA ALA A 12 -6.57 19.00 -5.67
C ALA A 12 -6.65 17.85 -6.67
N LYS A 13 -5.95 17.97 -7.78
CA LYS A 13 -5.82 16.86 -8.73
C LYS A 13 -5.12 15.67 -8.09
N LEU A 14 -5.49 14.46 -8.49
CA LEU A 14 -4.85 13.22 -8.03
C LEU A 14 -3.47 13.08 -8.67
N ASP A 15 -2.46 13.64 -8.03
CA ASP A 15 -1.07 13.59 -8.49
C ASP A 15 -0.19 12.75 -7.56
N MET A 16 0.13 13.24 -6.39
CA MET A 16 0.99 12.63 -5.37
C MET A 16 2.42 12.31 -5.82
N ARG A 17 2.86 12.77 -7.00
CA ARG A 17 4.23 12.54 -7.47
C ARG A 17 5.21 13.44 -6.72
N MET A 18 6.26 12.87 -6.17
CA MET A 18 7.40 13.62 -5.63
C MET A 18 8.27 14.11 -6.79
N ASP A 19 8.50 13.26 -7.78
CA ASP A 19 9.17 13.59 -9.03
C ASP A 19 8.13 13.90 -10.13
N GLN A 20 8.02 15.16 -10.51
CA GLN A 20 7.04 15.61 -11.51
C GLN A 20 7.37 15.15 -12.93
N THR A 21 8.54 14.57 -13.15
CA THR A 21 8.95 14.05 -14.48
C THR A 21 8.45 12.64 -14.74
N GLN A 22 8.06 11.89 -13.68
CA GLN A 22 7.52 10.55 -13.88
C GLN A 22 6.09 10.58 -14.41
N SER A 23 5.73 9.54 -15.18
CA SER A 23 4.39 9.42 -15.77
C SER A 23 3.33 8.91 -14.79
N LEU A 24 3.70 8.02 -13.86
CA LEU A 24 2.77 7.44 -12.91
C LEU A 24 2.39 8.43 -11.82
N SER A 25 1.11 8.75 -11.73
CA SER A 25 0.54 9.59 -10.67
C SER A 25 -0.58 8.83 -9.94
N ALA A 26 -1.13 9.43 -8.89
CA ALA A 26 -2.28 8.87 -8.18
C ALA A 26 -3.49 8.65 -9.10
N TYR A 27 -3.65 9.49 -10.11
CA TYR A 27 -4.72 9.36 -11.10
C TYR A 27 -4.67 7.99 -11.79
N GLU A 28 -3.52 7.59 -12.31
CA GLU A 28 -3.36 6.29 -12.99
C GLU A 28 -3.55 5.12 -12.02
N VAL A 29 -3.04 5.21 -10.81
CA VAL A 29 -3.25 4.17 -9.80
C VAL A 29 -4.74 3.95 -9.53
N VAL A 30 -5.47 5.02 -9.26
CA VAL A 30 -6.89 4.95 -8.90
C VAL A 30 -7.76 4.52 -10.09
N ASN A 31 -7.48 5.03 -11.30
CA ASN A 31 -8.35 4.83 -12.46
C ASN A 31 -7.96 3.65 -13.35
N GLN A 32 -6.71 3.19 -13.32
CA GLN A 32 -6.21 2.18 -14.26
C GLN A 32 -5.76 0.88 -13.62
N TRP A 33 -5.32 0.89 -12.36
CA TRP A 33 -4.86 -0.33 -11.72
C TRP A 33 -6.01 -1.31 -11.47
N SER A 34 -5.69 -2.62 -11.53
CA SER A 34 -6.67 -3.66 -11.28
C SER A 34 -7.17 -3.64 -9.84
N TYR A 35 -8.35 -4.23 -9.61
CA TYR A 35 -8.91 -4.43 -8.27
C TYR A 35 -7.89 -5.12 -7.35
N GLU A 36 -7.27 -6.19 -7.84
CA GLU A 36 -6.29 -6.97 -7.07
C GLU A 36 -5.07 -6.13 -6.68
N ALA A 37 -4.57 -5.31 -7.60
CA ALA A 37 -3.45 -4.40 -7.33
C ALA A 37 -3.81 -3.35 -6.29
N LEU A 38 -5.01 -2.77 -6.36
CA LEU A 38 -5.51 -1.81 -5.38
C LEU A 38 -5.66 -2.44 -3.99
N VAL A 39 -6.25 -3.63 -3.89
CA VAL A 39 -6.37 -4.36 -2.62
C VAL A 39 -4.99 -4.60 -2.02
N ARG A 40 -4.04 -5.03 -2.84
CA ARG A 40 -2.67 -5.31 -2.40
C ARG A 40 -2.00 -4.10 -1.77
N ILE A 41 -2.03 -2.95 -2.43
CA ILE A 41 -1.39 -1.75 -1.88
C ILE A 41 -2.12 -1.21 -0.66
N PHE A 42 -3.44 -1.22 -0.66
CA PHE A 42 -4.23 -0.75 0.49
C PHE A 42 -3.98 -1.60 1.73
N PHE A 43 -3.84 -2.89 1.56
CA PHE A 43 -3.53 -3.81 2.65
C PHE A 43 -2.06 -3.70 3.08
N ARG A 44 -1.12 -3.82 2.14
CA ARG A 44 0.32 -3.84 2.45
C ARG A 44 0.84 -2.49 2.93
N TYR A 45 0.54 -1.42 2.19
CA TYR A 45 1.12 -0.10 2.44
C TYR A 45 0.26 0.77 3.36
N GLY A 46 -1.04 0.58 3.31
CA GLY A 46 -1.98 1.35 4.12
C GLY A 46 -2.47 0.65 5.37
N GLU A 47 -2.34 -0.66 5.46
CA GLU A 47 -2.94 -1.50 6.50
C GLU A 47 -4.44 -1.29 6.65
N GLU A 48 -5.09 -1.03 5.54
CA GLU A 48 -6.52 -0.77 5.51
C GLU A 48 -7.31 -2.07 5.66
N LYS A 49 -8.12 -2.15 6.69
CA LYS A 49 -8.98 -3.33 6.94
C LYS A 49 -10.05 -3.50 5.87
N PHE A 50 -10.51 -2.40 5.31
CA PHE A 50 -11.58 -2.38 4.31
C PHE A 50 -11.05 -2.28 2.88
N SER A 51 -9.86 -2.80 2.64
CA SER A 51 -9.17 -2.74 1.33
C SER A 51 -10.04 -3.24 0.19
N LYS A 52 -10.71 -4.37 0.38
CA LYS A 52 -11.57 -4.97 -0.65
C LYS A 52 -12.79 -4.12 -0.95
N GLN A 53 -13.47 -3.64 0.08
CA GLN A 53 -14.66 -2.82 -0.06
C GLN A 53 -14.34 -1.48 -0.73
N ILE A 54 -13.24 -0.85 -0.33
CA ILE A 54 -12.78 0.41 -0.92
C ILE A 54 -12.39 0.21 -2.38
N ALA A 55 -11.63 -0.84 -2.69
CA ALA A 55 -11.24 -1.13 -4.06
C ALA A 55 -12.44 -1.40 -4.97
N ARG A 56 -13.48 -2.08 -4.48
CA ARG A 56 -14.73 -2.29 -5.23
C ARG A 56 -15.46 -0.98 -5.50
N ARG A 57 -15.49 -0.07 -4.54
CA ARG A 57 -16.12 1.24 -4.72
C ARG A 57 -15.38 2.10 -5.74
N ILE A 58 -14.06 2.07 -5.69
CA ILE A 58 -13.22 2.75 -6.70
C ILE A 58 -13.50 2.18 -8.09
N GLU A 59 -13.51 0.87 -8.23
CA GLU A 59 -13.78 0.20 -9.49
C GLU A 59 -15.16 0.55 -10.05
N ALA A 60 -16.19 0.49 -9.23
CA ALA A 60 -17.56 0.83 -9.63
C ALA A 60 -17.70 2.31 -10.04
N HIS A 61 -17.09 3.22 -9.29
CA HIS A 61 -17.17 4.65 -9.57
C HIS A 61 -16.46 5.02 -10.88
N ARG A 62 -15.26 4.49 -11.11
CA ARG A 62 -14.47 4.80 -12.30
C ARG A 62 -15.06 4.23 -13.60
N GLU A 63 -15.91 3.21 -13.51
CA GLU A 63 -16.66 2.71 -14.68
C GLU A 63 -17.64 3.73 -15.23
N GLN A 64 -18.16 4.60 -14.38
CA GLN A 64 -19.09 5.65 -14.78
C GLN A 64 -18.34 6.93 -15.20
N GLN A 65 -17.40 7.37 -14.39
CA GLN A 65 -16.54 8.50 -14.70
C GLN A 65 -15.22 8.41 -13.89
N PRO A 66 -14.08 8.87 -14.44
CA PRO A 66 -12.83 8.86 -13.73
C PRO A 66 -12.89 9.66 -12.43
N ILE A 67 -12.14 9.20 -11.44
CA ILE A 67 -11.93 9.95 -10.19
C ILE A 67 -10.78 10.91 -10.44
N GLU A 68 -11.03 12.21 -10.39
CA GLU A 68 -10.05 13.23 -10.82
C GLU A 68 -9.41 13.99 -9.67
N THR A 69 -10.14 14.13 -8.55
CA THR A 69 -9.67 14.97 -7.43
C THR A 69 -9.56 14.19 -6.13
N THR A 70 -8.79 14.76 -5.20
CA THR A 70 -8.57 14.17 -3.88
C THR A 70 -9.87 14.04 -3.08
N LEU A 71 -10.73 15.05 -3.10
CA LEU A 71 -12.00 14.99 -2.35
C LEU A 71 -13.01 14.02 -2.98
N GLU A 72 -13.04 13.87 -4.30
CA GLU A 72 -13.81 12.79 -4.94
C GLU A 72 -13.36 11.42 -4.45
N LEU A 73 -12.05 11.20 -4.38
CA LEU A 73 -11.49 9.94 -3.86
C LEU A 73 -11.85 9.74 -2.39
N VAL A 74 -11.79 10.78 -1.57
CA VAL A 74 -12.20 10.71 -0.15
C VAL A 74 -13.65 10.23 -0.02
N ASP A 75 -14.56 10.76 -0.84
CA ASP A 75 -15.97 10.37 -0.81
C ASP A 75 -16.16 8.90 -1.19
N VAL A 76 -15.45 8.43 -2.21
CA VAL A 76 -15.48 7.02 -2.64
C VAL A 76 -14.93 6.10 -1.53
N ILE A 77 -13.85 6.50 -0.88
CA ILE A 77 -13.26 5.75 0.24
C ILE A 77 -14.27 5.62 1.39
N LYS A 78 -14.93 6.71 1.75
CA LYS A 78 -15.95 6.71 2.81
C LYS A 78 -17.09 5.74 2.53
N GLU A 79 -17.51 5.62 1.28
CA GLU A 79 -18.54 4.67 0.88
C GLU A 79 -18.13 3.21 1.11
N GLY A 80 -16.84 2.90 1.03
CA GLY A 80 -16.30 1.56 1.26
C GLY A 80 -16.08 1.22 2.73
N ILE A 81 -16.24 2.19 3.64
CA ILE A 81 -16.01 2.00 5.07
C ILE A 81 -17.35 2.10 5.81
N PRO A 82 -17.71 1.09 6.66
CA PRO A 82 -18.94 1.17 7.45
C PRO A 82 -18.98 2.42 8.33
N ALA A 83 -20.16 3.03 8.48
CA ALA A 83 -20.33 4.27 9.23
C ALA A 83 -19.79 4.20 10.66
N LYS A 84 -19.97 3.05 11.32
CA LYS A 84 -19.44 2.82 12.68
C LYS A 84 -17.92 2.88 12.72
N ALA A 85 -17.26 2.33 11.71
CA ALA A 85 -15.80 2.34 11.62
C ALA A 85 -15.25 3.72 11.30
N ARG A 86 -15.98 4.52 10.49
CA ARG A 86 -15.57 5.90 10.16
C ARG A 86 -15.55 6.85 11.35
N ARG A 87 -16.32 6.53 12.40
CA ARG A 87 -16.42 7.34 13.63
C ARG A 87 -15.28 7.05 14.61
N LYS A 88 -14.55 5.96 14.43
CA LYS A 88 -13.47 5.52 15.31
C LYS A 88 -12.11 5.73 14.63
N GLY A 89 -11.16 6.28 15.36
CA GLY A 89 -9.81 6.48 14.88
C GLY A 89 -9.60 7.78 14.10
N GLY A 90 -8.57 7.82 13.27
CA GLY A 90 -8.22 8.97 12.45
C GLY A 90 -9.09 9.12 11.20
N HIS A 91 -8.71 10.03 10.32
CA HIS A 91 -9.44 10.28 9.07
C HIS A 91 -9.54 9.00 8.23
N PRO A 92 -10.73 8.63 7.72
CA PRO A 92 -10.93 7.36 7.02
C PRO A 92 -10.09 7.21 5.74
N ALA A 93 -9.72 8.30 5.09
CA ALA A 93 -8.89 8.27 3.87
C ALA A 93 -7.38 8.20 4.13
N LYS A 94 -6.93 8.40 5.35
CA LYS A 94 -5.49 8.49 5.69
C LYS A 94 -4.69 7.29 5.19
N ARG A 95 -5.16 6.09 5.46
CA ARG A 95 -4.44 4.85 5.12
C ARG A 95 -4.39 4.60 3.62
N VAL A 96 -5.48 4.88 2.92
CA VAL A 96 -5.56 4.73 1.46
C VAL A 96 -4.66 5.76 0.77
N PHE A 97 -4.68 7.01 1.20
CA PHE A 97 -3.79 8.04 0.66
C PHE A 97 -2.32 7.70 0.88
N GLN A 98 -1.98 7.19 2.06
CA GLN A 98 -0.62 6.70 2.34
C GLN A 98 -0.23 5.58 1.38
N ALA A 99 -1.10 4.60 1.18
CA ALA A 99 -0.85 3.47 0.28
C ALA A 99 -0.62 3.92 -1.16
N ILE A 100 -1.44 4.84 -1.66
CA ILE A 100 -1.32 5.37 -3.02
C ILE A 100 -0.03 6.17 -3.17
N ARG A 101 0.30 7.03 -2.20
CA ARG A 101 1.55 7.80 -2.21
C ARG A 101 2.77 6.90 -2.29
N ILE A 102 2.82 5.86 -1.48
CA ILE A 102 3.93 4.89 -1.47
C ILE A 102 4.03 4.18 -2.82
N ALA A 103 2.90 3.77 -3.39
CA ALA A 103 2.87 3.10 -4.68
C ALA A 103 3.30 4.02 -5.83
N VAL A 104 2.83 5.27 -5.84
CA VAL A 104 3.17 6.26 -6.88
C VAL A 104 4.68 6.57 -6.88
N ASN A 105 5.27 6.71 -5.72
CA ASN A 105 6.67 7.12 -5.56
C ASN A 105 7.63 5.96 -5.37
N ASP A 106 7.12 4.73 -5.42
CA ASP A 106 7.91 3.50 -5.33
C ASP A 106 8.82 3.48 -4.08
N GLU A 107 8.30 3.97 -2.97
CA GLU A 107 9.09 4.21 -1.75
C GLU A 107 9.66 2.94 -1.11
N LEU A 108 9.03 1.78 -1.32
CA LEU A 108 9.35 0.55 -0.61
C LEU A 108 9.70 -0.64 -1.52
N SER A 109 9.66 -0.51 -2.83
CA SER A 109 9.88 -1.64 -3.72
C SER A 109 11.31 -2.18 -3.61
N ALA A 110 12.31 -1.30 -3.51
CA ALA A 110 13.70 -1.72 -3.34
C ALA A 110 13.89 -2.54 -2.06
N PHE A 111 13.20 -2.17 -0.98
CA PHE A 111 13.20 -2.91 0.26
C PHE A 111 12.55 -4.29 0.10
N GLU A 112 11.36 -4.35 -0.50
CA GLU A 112 10.65 -5.60 -0.76
C GLU A 112 11.48 -6.55 -1.63
N ASP A 113 12.03 -6.06 -2.74
CA ASP A 113 12.87 -6.83 -3.65
C ASP A 113 14.10 -7.37 -2.94
N SER A 114 14.74 -6.56 -2.10
CA SER A 114 15.91 -6.97 -1.34
C SER A 114 15.61 -8.12 -0.37
N VAL A 115 14.49 -8.05 0.33
CA VAL A 115 14.05 -9.08 1.28
C VAL A 115 13.69 -10.37 0.53
N GLU A 116 12.92 -10.28 -0.54
CA GLU A 116 12.54 -11.44 -1.36
C GLU A 116 13.76 -12.14 -1.94
N GLN A 117 14.72 -11.39 -2.50
CA GLN A 117 15.97 -11.95 -3.02
C GLN A 117 16.82 -12.61 -1.93
N ALA A 118 16.87 -12.00 -0.73
CA ALA A 118 17.61 -12.60 0.39
C ALA A 118 17.02 -13.95 0.79
N ILE A 119 15.67 -14.07 0.80
CA ILE A 119 14.99 -15.33 1.12
C ILE A 119 15.32 -16.40 0.07
N GLU A 120 15.27 -16.03 -1.22
CA GLU A 120 15.58 -16.96 -2.32
C GLU A 120 17.03 -17.43 -2.32
N CYS A 121 17.96 -16.58 -1.90
CA CYS A 121 19.40 -16.89 -1.90
C CYS A 121 19.86 -17.64 -0.66
N VAL A 122 19.12 -17.66 0.44
CA VAL A 122 19.53 -18.31 1.67
C VAL A 122 19.44 -19.83 1.54
N LYS A 123 20.48 -20.53 2.03
CA LYS A 123 20.48 -21.99 2.06
C LYS A 123 19.65 -22.50 3.23
N VAL A 124 19.14 -23.74 3.10
CA VAL A 124 18.46 -24.41 4.21
C VAL A 124 19.34 -24.42 5.45
N GLY A 125 18.81 -23.98 6.58
CA GLY A 125 19.57 -23.80 7.82
C GLY A 125 20.31 -22.46 7.93
N GLY A 126 20.31 -21.64 6.87
CA GLY A 126 20.84 -20.30 6.92
C GLY A 126 19.94 -19.33 7.69
N ARG A 127 20.42 -18.14 7.93
CA ARG A 127 19.69 -17.09 8.67
C ARG A 127 19.63 -15.80 7.89
N ILE A 128 18.49 -15.11 7.99
CA ILE A 128 18.31 -13.77 7.45
C ILE A 128 18.04 -12.83 8.62
N SER A 129 18.85 -11.76 8.70
CA SER A 129 18.63 -10.68 9.67
C SER A 129 18.33 -9.40 8.91
N VAL A 130 17.24 -8.74 9.27
CA VAL A 130 16.81 -7.48 8.66
C VAL A 130 16.72 -6.40 9.73
N ILE A 131 17.37 -5.27 9.47
CA ILE A 131 17.30 -4.10 10.33
C ILE A 131 16.30 -3.13 9.73
N THR A 132 15.25 -2.80 10.49
CA THR A 132 14.22 -1.86 10.06
C THR A 132 14.24 -0.61 10.96
N PHE A 133 14.09 0.56 10.34
CA PHE A 133 14.05 1.85 11.03
C PHE A 133 12.63 2.39 11.13
N HIS A 134 11.66 1.70 10.58
CA HIS A 134 10.32 2.20 10.33
C HIS A 134 9.30 1.08 10.56
N SER A 135 8.20 1.39 11.23
CA SER A 135 7.17 0.39 11.55
C SER A 135 6.55 -0.27 10.31
N LEU A 136 6.42 0.49 9.21
CA LEU A 136 5.91 -0.03 7.95
C LEU A 136 6.89 -1.02 7.29
N GLU A 137 8.18 -0.72 7.30
CA GLU A 137 9.24 -1.65 6.81
C GLU A 137 9.25 -2.95 7.62
N ASP A 138 9.18 -2.86 8.95
CA ASP A 138 9.11 -4.03 9.83
C ASP A 138 7.91 -4.91 9.50
N ARG A 139 6.78 -4.30 9.31
CA ARG A 139 5.54 -4.99 9.00
C ARG A 139 5.56 -5.65 7.63
N LEU A 140 6.07 -4.95 6.60
CA LEU A 140 6.28 -5.51 5.27
C LEU A 140 7.21 -6.70 5.32
N CYS A 141 8.30 -6.60 6.04
CA CYS A 141 9.25 -7.68 6.22
C CYS A 141 8.57 -8.92 6.80
N LYS A 142 7.78 -8.76 7.86
CA LYS A 142 7.02 -9.85 8.46
C LYS A 142 6.00 -10.47 7.50
N GLN A 143 5.30 -9.64 6.72
CA GLN A 143 4.34 -10.14 5.73
C GLN A 143 5.02 -10.95 4.64
N ILE A 144 6.14 -10.48 4.11
CA ILE A 144 6.91 -11.20 3.09
C ILE A 144 7.37 -12.55 3.63
N PHE A 145 7.96 -12.59 4.83
CA PHE A 145 8.37 -13.84 5.44
C PHE A 145 7.22 -14.81 5.65
N GLN A 146 6.06 -14.32 6.07
CA GLN A 146 4.87 -15.15 6.26
C GLN A 146 4.34 -15.70 4.92
N GLU A 147 4.39 -14.94 3.85
CA GLU A 147 3.99 -15.38 2.52
C GLU A 147 4.89 -16.54 2.04
N PHE A 148 6.21 -16.38 2.20
CA PHE A 148 7.17 -17.43 1.85
C PHE A 148 7.04 -18.67 2.74
N GLU A 149 6.76 -18.50 4.02
CA GLU A 149 6.59 -19.62 4.97
C GLU A 149 5.37 -20.49 4.60
N LYS A 150 4.31 -19.88 4.07
CA LYS A 150 3.09 -20.57 3.64
C LYS A 150 3.19 -21.17 2.24
N GLY A 151 4.18 -20.78 1.45
CA GLY A 151 4.36 -21.24 0.07
C GLY A 151 4.94 -22.65 0.01
N PRO A 152 4.64 -23.42 -1.07
CA PRO A 152 5.15 -24.77 -1.24
C PRO A 152 6.68 -24.83 -1.43
N ASP A 153 7.28 -23.74 -1.82
CA ASP A 153 8.70 -23.67 -2.19
C ASP A 153 9.62 -23.17 -1.08
N VAL A 154 9.07 -22.83 0.08
CA VAL A 154 9.90 -22.35 1.21
C VAL A 154 10.46 -23.53 1.98
N PRO A 155 11.80 -23.62 2.13
CA PRO A 155 12.40 -24.68 2.93
C PRO A 155 11.91 -24.63 4.37
N ARG A 156 11.47 -25.76 4.90
CA ARG A 156 11.04 -25.87 6.30
C ARG A 156 12.23 -25.56 7.22
N GLY A 157 11.99 -24.77 8.23
CA GLY A 157 13.00 -24.44 9.23
C GLY A 157 13.87 -23.23 8.89
N LEU A 158 13.46 -22.39 7.95
CA LEU A 158 14.13 -21.11 7.70
C LEU A 158 14.03 -20.22 8.94
N PRO A 159 15.15 -19.92 9.65
CA PRO A 159 15.09 -19.04 10.81
C PRO A 159 14.99 -17.58 10.38
N LEU A 160 14.05 -16.87 10.97
CA LEU A 160 13.77 -15.47 10.69
C LEU A 160 14.10 -14.63 11.92
N SER A 161 14.90 -13.59 11.75
CA SER A 161 15.17 -12.64 12.81
C SER A 161 15.05 -11.21 12.30
N LEU A 162 14.38 -10.38 13.07
CA LEU A 162 14.23 -8.95 12.80
C LEU A 162 14.90 -8.18 13.92
N ILE A 163 15.73 -7.22 13.56
CA ILE A 163 16.39 -6.32 14.50
C ILE A 163 15.83 -4.92 14.29
N HIS A 164 15.32 -4.32 15.34
CA HIS A 164 14.79 -2.97 15.33
C HIS A 164 15.78 -1.99 15.94
N ILE A 165 15.94 -0.88 15.29
CA ILE A 165 16.76 0.23 15.79
C ILE A 165 15.89 1.44 16.04
#